data_e43393ebf4b1ea4ceea8e6417e4c0e2e
#
_entry.id   e43393ebf4b1ea4ceea8e6417e4c0e2e
#
_cell.length_a   1.000
_cell.length_b   1.000
_cell.length_c   1.000
_cell.angle_alpha   90.00
_cell.angle_beta   90.00
_cell.angle_gamma   90.00
#
_symmetry.space_group_name_H-M   'P 1'
#
loop_
_entity.id
_entity.type
_entity.pdbx_description
1 polymer ?
#
loop_
_entity_poly.entity_id
_entity_poly.type
_entity_poly.pdbx_seq_one_letter_code
_entity_poly.pdbx_strand_id
1 'polypeptide(L)'
;MAELKEPLSGRRAQAARNDDRILEAARAVFVADPGAPIAAVAQHAGVGISALYRRYASKEDLLRKLCGDGLRRHIAEVETALADDRDPWTAFADFMRRLVDADTSSLTVRLAGTFTPTEELYREAARAQQLNLELFERTTAAGAIRPDVEFEDISMLLEQIATLQLGDERRTRELRQRYLTVALDGLSNRPRTPLPGRPPGWEELSERWSPPPHGERHPARGRDRDR
;
A
#
# COMPACT_ATOMS: atom_id res chain seq x y z
N MET A 1 23.79 -17.93 20.97
CA MET A 1 23.41 -17.22 22.21
C MET A 1 22.30 -16.27 21.82
N ALA A 2 21.06 -16.59 22.20
CA ALA A 2 19.91 -15.73 21.92
C ALA A 2 19.92 -14.54 22.89
N GLU A 3 20.01 -13.32 22.37
CA GLU A 3 19.83 -12.10 23.14
C GLU A 3 18.38 -12.03 23.63
N LEU A 4 18.19 -12.22 24.92
CA LEU A 4 16.94 -11.95 25.62
C LEU A 4 16.70 -10.43 25.60
N LYS A 5 15.77 -9.95 24.75
CA LYS A 5 15.27 -8.58 24.78
C LYS A 5 14.69 -8.31 26.18
N GLU A 6 15.31 -7.38 26.94
CA GLU A 6 14.78 -6.90 28.20
C GLU A 6 13.34 -6.40 28.07
N PRO A 7 12.45 -6.70 29.03
CA PRO A 7 11.07 -6.19 29.00
C PRO A 7 11.09 -4.66 29.13
N LEU A 8 10.48 -3.98 28.16
CA LEU A 8 10.29 -2.54 28.18
C LEU A 8 9.65 -2.09 29.50
N SER A 9 10.18 -1.03 30.15
CA SER A 9 9.54 -0.45 31.36
C SER A 9 8.07 -0.12 31.05
N GLY A 10 7.16 -0.25 32.03
CA GLY A 10 5.71 -0.13 31.84
C GLY A 10 5.27 1.13 31.07
N ARG A 11 5.96 2.28 31.25
CA ARG A 11 5.70 3.51 30.48
C ARG A 11 6.08 3.39 29.01
N ARG A 12 7.20 2.73 28.69
CA ARG A 12 7.63 2.50 27.29
C ARG A 12 6.71 1.51 26.60
N ALA A 13 6.30 0.45 27.28
CA ALA A 13 5.33 -0.50 26.75
C ALA A 13 3.96 0.13 26.50
N GLN A 14 3.51 1.04 27.38
CA GLN A 14 2.25 1.79 27.17
C GLN A 14 2.36 2.77 26.00
N ALA A 15 3.50 3.46 25.86
CA ALA A 15 3.74 4.36 24.73
C ALA A 15 3.77 3.59 23.39
N ALA A 16 4.39 2.42 23.33
CA ALA A 16 4.40 1.56 22.16
C ALA A 16 2.98 1.10 21.78
N ARG A 17 2.20 0.60 22.76
CA ARG A 17 0.79 0.21 22.51
C ARG A 17 -0.08 1.37 22.01
N ASN A 18 0.15 2.59 22.51
CA ASN A 18 -0.58 3.77 22.03
C ASN A 18 -0.16 4.13 20.61
N ASP A 19 1.10 3.96 20.26
CA ASP A 19 1.63 4.20 18.91
C ASP A 19 0.99 3.25 17.90
N ASP A 20 0.98 1.94 18.21
CA ASP A 20 0.33 0.93 17.37
C ASP A 20 -1.16 1.24 17.15
N ARG A 21 -1.88 1.62 18.22
CA ARG A 21 -3.30 2.02 18.12
C ARG A 21 -3.51 3.26 17.27
N ILE A 22 -2.62 4.26 17.37
CA ILE A 22 -2.68 5.47 16.55
C ILE A 22 -2.45 5.12 15.07
N LEU A 23 -1.48 4.27 14.77
CA LEU A 23 -1.17 3.88 13.39
C LEU A 23 -2.28 3.02 12.78
N GLU A 24 -2.87 2.10 13.53
CA GLU A 24 -4.02 1.32 13.09
C GLU A 24 -5.24 2.21 12.82
N ALA A 25 -5.55 3.12 13.74
CA ALA A 25 -6.61 4.11 13.57
C ALA A 25 -6.37 5.05 12.38
N ALA A 26 -5.12 5.49 12.19
CA ALA A 26 -4.74 6.34 11.07
C ALA A 26 -4.95 5.61 9.73
N ARG A 27 -4.58 4.33 9.67
CA ARG A 27 -4.84 3.49 8.52
C ARG A 27 -6.33 3.41 8.20
N ALA A 28 -7.16 3.03 9.17
CA ALA A 28 -8.61 2.92 8.99
C ALA A 28 -9.24 4.24 8.54
N VAL A 29 -8.89 5.35 9.20
CA VAL A 29 -9.44 6.69 8.91
C VAL A 29 -9.01 7.18 7.53
N PHE A 30 -7.72 7.10 7.19
CA PHE A 30 -7.21 7.67 5.93
C PHE A 30 -7.47 6.79 4.71
N VAL A 31 -7.66 5.49 4.88
CA VAL A 31 -8.17 4.62 3.80
C VAL A 31 -9.63 4.95 3.50
N ALA A 32 -10.45 5.27 4.50
CA ALA A 32 -11.84 5.67 4.30
C ALA A 32 -11.95 7.09 3.72
N ASP A 33 -11.20 8.05 4.28
CA ASP A 33 -11.17 9.46 3.85
C ASP A 33 -9.74 10.03 3.99
N PRO A 34 -8.96 10.14 2.89
CA PRO A 34 -7.64 10.76 2.90
C PRO A 34 -7.63 12.21 3.38
N GLY A 35 -8.77 12.92 3.22
CA GLY A 35 -8.98 14.29 3.65
C GLY A 35 -9.23 14.44 5.16
N ALA A 36 -9.56 13.36 5.87
CA ALA A 36 -9.94 13.39 7.28
C ALA A 36 -8.96 14.20 8.16
N PRO A 37 -9.46 14.96 9.14
CA PRO A 37 -8.59 15.67 10.06
C PRO A 37 -7.90 14.69 11.02
N ILE A 38 -6.71 15.05 11.50
CA ILE A 38 -5.95 14.24 12.47
C ILE A 38 -6.74 13.97 13.78
N ALA A 39 -7.69 14.85 14.12
CA ALA A 39 -8.58 14.67 15.25
C ALA A 39 -9.47 13.42 15.12
N ALA A 40 -9.87 13.05 13.89
CA ALA A 40 -10.63 11.82 13.64
C ALA A 40 -9.78 10.57 13.99
N VAL A 41 -8.48 10.62 13.72
CA VAL A 41 -7.55 9.55 14.12
C VAL A 41 -7.46 9.44 15.65
N ALA A 42 -7.33 10.57 16.37
CA ALA A 42 -7.28 10.55 17.83
C ALA A 42 -8.56 9.95 18.44
N GLN A 43 -9.71 10.33 17.89
CA GLN A 43 -11.02 9.81 18.30
C GLN A 43 -11.12 8.28 18.03
N HIS A 44 -10.76 7.85 16.84
CA HIS A 44 -10.80 6.44 16.46
C HIS A 44 -9.84 5.58 17.30
N ALA A 45 -8.62 6.10 17.58
CA ALA A 45 -7.63 5.44 18.43
C ALA A 45 -8.01 5.44 19.92
N GLY A 46 -9.00 6.25 20.34
CA GLY A 46 -9.35 6.43 21.75
C GLY A 46 -8.21 7.07 22.56
N VAL A 47 -7.47 8.02 21.95
CA VAL A 47 -6.39 8.77 22.62
C VAL A 47 -6.71 10.27 22.62
N GLY A 48 -6.19 10.98 23.61
CA GLY A 48 -6.31 12.45 23.62
C GLY A 48 -5.54 13.09 22.46
N ILE A 49 -6.12 14.10 21.83
CA ILE A 49 -5.49 14.83 20.70
C ILE A 49 -4.10 15.37 21.06
N SER A 50 -3.91 15.86 22.31
CA SER A 50 -2.61 16.32 22.80
C SER A 50 -1.56 15.19 22.91
N ALA A 51 -1.99 13.95 23.19
CA ALA A 51 -1.10 12.79 23.19
C ALA A 51 -0.67 12.41 21.79
N LEU A 52 -1.56 12.54 20.81
CA LEU A 52 -1.26 12.32 19.40
C LEU A 52 -0.26 13.37 18.90
N TYR A 53 -0.48 14.66 19.14
CA TYR A 53 0.44 15.73 18.71
C TYR A 53 1.82 15.67 19.39
N ARG A 54 1.93 15.13 20.60
CA ARG A 54 3.25 14.87 21.20
C ARG A 54 4.03 13.79 20.47
N ARG A 55 3.34 12.87 19.79
CA ARG A 55 3.94 11.76 19.07
C ARG A 55 4.22 12.11 17.61
N TYR A 56 3.28 12.78 16.98
CA TYR A 56 3.31 13.21 15.57
C TYR A 56 3.02 14.71 15.51
N ALA A 57 4.04 15.51 15.15
CA ALA A 57 3.92 16.97 15.16
C ALA A 57 2.89 17.49 14.15
N SER A 58 2.60 16.73 13.10
CA SER A 58 1.64 17.08 12.04
C SER A 58 0.93 15.84 11.49
N LYS A 59 -0.15 16.08 10.73
CA LYS A 59 -0.81 15.04 9.92
C LYS A 59 0.20 14.41 8.94
N GLU A 60 1.03 15.25 8.34
CA GLU A 60 2.03 14.82 7.36
C GLU A 60 3.07 13.88 7.97
N ASP A 61 3.55 14.15 9.21
CA ASP A 61 4.47 13.25 9.91
C ASP A 61 3.83 11.89 10.21
N LEU A 62 2.54 11.88 10.57
CA LEU A 62 1.79 10.65 10.77
C LEU A 62 1.65 9.86 9.45
N LEU A 63 1.35 10.54 8.33
CA LEU A 63 1.26 9.92 7.01
C LEU A 63 2.60 9.36 6.56
N ARG A 64 3.70 10.10 6.73
CA ARG A 64 5.07 9.62 6.41
C ARG A 64 5.42 8.36 7.21
N LYS A 65 5.12 8.35 8.50
CA LYS A 65 5.35 7.17 9.35
C LYS A 65 4.52 5.99 8.89
N LEU A 66 3.24 6.19 8.63
CA LEU A 66 2.31 5.15 8.20
C LEU A 66 2.73 4.53 6.87
N CYS A 67 3.07 5.37 5.88
CA CYS A 67 3.55 4.91 4.57
C CYS A 67 4.91 4.23 4.65
N GLY A 68 5.86 4.75 5.44
CA GLY A 68 7.16 4.13 5.64
C GLY A 68 7.06 2.75 6.30
N ASP A 69 6.20 2.60 7.32
CA ASP A 69 5.98 1.28 7.94
C ASP A 69 5.32 0.29 6.98
N GLY A 70 4.38 0.76 6.15
CA GLY A 70 3.78 -0.04 5.10
C GLY A 70 4.80 -0.51 4.07
N LEU A 71 5.65 0.40 3.62
CA LEU A 71 6.70 0.13 2.63
C LEU A 71 7.76 -0.85 3.15
N ARG A 72 8.21 -0.69 4.39
CA ARG A 72 9.16 -1.64 5.02
C ARG A 72 8.57 -3.04 5.16
N ARG A 73 7.28 -3.15 5.49
CA ARG A 73 6.58 -4.45 5.50
C ARG A 73 6.51 -5.04 4.10
N HIS A 74 6.19 -4.24 3.08
CA HIS A 74 6.19 -4.67 1.69
C HIS A 74 7.56 -5.20 1.26
N ILE A 75 8.65 -4.46 1.57
CA ILE A 75 10.02 -4.89 1.28
C ILE A 75 10.31 -6.25 1.92
N ALA A 76 9.97 -6.44 3.19
CA ALA A 76 10.18 -7.72 3.87
C ALA A 76 9.41 -8.88 3.23
N GLU A 77 8.19 -8.62 2.74
CA GLU A 77 7.38 -9.64 2.05
C GLU A 77 7.98 -10.04 0.69
N VAL A 78 8.47 -9.07 -0.08
CA VAL A 78 9.10 -9.39 -1.37
C VAL A 78 10.46 -10.06 -1.18
N GLU A 79 11.27 -9.65 -0.20
CA GLU A 79 12.50 -10.34 0.18
C GLU A 79 12.25 -11.79 0.60
N THR A 80 11.17 -12.03 1.35
CA THR A 80 10.73 -13.39 1.72
C THR A 80 10.37 -14.21 0.48
N ALA A 81 9.69 -13.61 -0.50
CA ALA A 81 9.33 -14.29 -1.74
C ALA A 81 10.56 -14.57 -2.63
N LEU A 82 11.55 -13.67 -2.66
CA LEU A 82 12.82 -13.87 -3.37
C LEU A 82 13.69 -14.96 -2.73
N ALA A 83 13.61 -15.13 -1.41
CA ALA A 83 14.29 -16.19 -0.67
C ALA A 83 13.57 -17.54 -0.70
N ASP A 84 12.38 -17.61 -1.27
CA ASP A 84 11.57 -18.83 -1.36
C ASP A 84 12.11 -19.74 -2.49
N ASP A 85 12.62 -20.91 -2.12
CA ASP A 85 13.21 -21.90 -3.04
C ASP A 85 12.16 -22.81 -3.72
N ARG A 86 10.88 -22.64 -3.40
CA ARG A 86 9.80 -23.36 -4.09
C ARG A 86 9.71 -22.91 -5.55
N ASP A 87 8.79 -23.52 -6.28
CA ASP A 87 8.54 -23.13 -7.66
C ASP A 87 8.21 -21.60 -7.76
N PRO A 88 8.76 -20.88 -8.77
CA PRO A 88 8.64 -19.44 -8.87
C PRO A 88 7.20 -18.90 -8.92
N TRP A 89 6.27 -19.65 -9.53
CA TRP A 89 4.86 -19.29 -9.53
C TRP A 89 4.26 -19.31 -8.13
N THR A 90 4.55 -20.36 -7.36
CA THR A 90 4.05 -20.50 -5.99
C THR A 90 4.56 -19.36 -5.11
N ALA A 91 5.87 -19.05 -5.18
CA ALA A 91 6.47 -17.94 -4.43
C ALA A 91 5.83 -16.59 -4.79
N PHE A 92 5.65 -16.32 -6.10
CA PHE A 92 4.99 -15.11 -6.61
C PHE A 92 3.52 -15.03 -6.18
N ALA A 93 2.74 -16.09 -6.38
CA ALA A 93 1.31 -16.10 -6.05
C ALA A 93 1.07 -15.92 -4.54
N ASP A 94 1.90 -16.54 -3.69
CA ASP A 94 1.83 -16.39 -2.25
C ASP A 94 2.23 -14.98 -1.80
N PHE A 95 3.22 -14.35 -2.44
CA PHE A 95 3.57 -12.95 -2.24
C PHE A 95 2.38 -12.03 -2.54
N MET A 96 1.73 -12.20 -3.71
CA MET A 96 0.56 -11.43 -4.10
C MET A 96 -0.59 -11.57 -3.09
N ARG A 97 -0.83 -12.78 -2.57
CA ARG A 97 -1.85 -13.04 -1.54
C ARG A 97 -1.52 -12.31 -0.24
N ARG A 98 -0.26 -12.36 0.22
CA ARG A 98 0.17 -11.65 1.44
C ARG A 98 0.07 -10.15 1.30
N LEU A 99 0.39 -9.58 0.13
CA LEU A 99 0.21 -8.14 -0.14
C LEU A 99 -1.26 -7.71 -0.01
N VAL A 100 -2.17 -8.49 -0.57
CA VAL A 100 -3.60 -8.20 -0.51
C VAL A 100 -4.14 -8.38 0.90
N ASP A 101 -3.70 -9.39 1.65
CA ASP A 101 -4.09 -9.59 3.06
C ASP A 101 -3.57 -8.48 3.98
N ALA A 102 -2.35 -8.02 3.77
CA ALA A 102 -1.77 -6.91 4.51
C ALA A 102 -2.40 -5.55 4.16
N ASP A 103 -3.21 -5.51 3.10
CA ASP A 103 -3.85 -4.30 2.56
C ASP A 103 -2.85 -3.14 2.33
N THR A 104 -1.63 -3.47 1.93
CA THR A 104 -0.55 -2.50 1.77
C THR A 104 -0.82 -1.56 0.60
N SER A 105 -1.40 -2.09 -0.48
CA SER A 105 -1.70 -1.34 -1.70
C SER A 105 -2.81 -0.29 -1.52
N SER A 106 -3.84 -0.55 -0.70
CA SER A 106 -4.93 0.41 -0.46
C SER A 106 -4.42 1.73 0.10
N LEU A 107 -3.48 1.66 1.05
CA LEU A 107 -2.93 2.86 1.66
C LEU A 107 -2.12 3.67 0.65
N THR A 108 -1.27 2.98 -0.12
CA THR A 108 -0.44 3.58 -1.15
C THR A 108 -1.29 4.32 -2.20
N VAL A 109 -2.30 3.65 -2.74
CA VAL A 109 -3.21 4.22 -3.75
C VAL A 109 -4.00 5.42 -3.19
N ARG A 110 -4.52 5.31 -1.96
CA ARG A 110 -5.35 6.36 -1.34
C ARG A 110 -4.57 7.59 -0.93
N LEU A 111 -3.32 7.43 -0.54
CA LEU A 111 -2.48 8.52 -0.05
C LEU A 111 -1.56 9.12 -1.12
N ALA A 112 -1.58 8.62 -2.36
CA ALA A 112 -0.85 9.21 -3.46
C ALA A 112 -1.18 10.72 -3.60
N GLY A 113 -0.15 11.57 -3.62
CA GLY A 113 -0.31 13.02 -3.77
C GLY A 113 -0.89 13.75 -2.55
N THR A 114 -1.16 13.09 -1.41
CA THR A 114 -1.73 13.74 -0.21
C THR A 114 -0.70 14.31 0.76
N PHE A 115 0.57 13.97 0.61
CA PHE A 115 1.69 14.48 1.40
C PHE A 115 2.98 14.48 0.58
N THR A 116 4.01 15.19 1.06
CA THR A 116 5.33 15.21 0.42
C THR A 116 6.22 14.12 1.03
N PRO A 117 6.62 13.08 0.27
CA PRO A 117 7.53 12.06 0.74
C PRO A 117 8.90 12.64 1.10
N THR A 118 9.57 12.05 2.09
CA THR A 118 10.97 12.36 2.40
C THR A 118 11.89 11.66 1.40
N GLU A 119 13.15 12.13 1.30
CA GLU A 119 14.18 11.47 0.49
C GLU A 119 14.40 10.00 0.91
N GLU A 120 14.32 9.71 2.21
CA GLU A 120 14.39 8.34 2.73
C GLU A 120 13.24 7.48 2.20
N LEU A 121 12.02 8.01 2.23
CA LEU A 121 10.83 7.30 1.73
C LEU A 121 10.92 7.05 0.21
N TYR A 122 11.47 7.99 -0.55
CA TYR A 122 11.75 7.78 -1.98
C TYR A 122 12.77 6.66 -2.22
N ARG A 123 13.84 6.59 -1.41
CA ARG A 123 14.85 5.51 -1.53
C ARG A 123 14.25 4.15 -1.18
N GLU A 124 13.43 4.07 -0.12
CA GLU A 124 12.72 2.83 0.24
C GLU A 124 11.73 2.42 -0.87
N ALA A 125 11.02 3.37 -1.48
CA ALA A 125 10.11 3.09 -2.59
C ALA A 125 10.84 2.57 -3.83
N ALA A 126 11.98 3.18 -4.18
CA ALA A 126 12.83 2.70 -5.28
C ALA A 126 13.36 1.28 -5.02
N ARG A 127 13.76 0.98 -3.78
CA ARG A 127 14.16 -0.39 -3.38
C ARG A 127 13.02 -1.38 -3.53
N ALA A 128 11.83 -1.05 -3.04
CA ALA A 128 10.66 -1.91 -3.16
C ALA A 128 10.34 -2.21 -4.63
N GLN A 129 10.37 -1.19 -5.49
CA GLN A 129 10.17 -1.34 -6.93
C GLN A 129 11.20 -2.28 -7.56
N GLN A 130 12.48 -2.11 -7.23
CA GLN A 130 13.55 -2.97 -7.75
C GLN A 130 13.34 -4.43 -7.35
N LEU A 131 13.02 -4.70 -6.09
CA LEU A 131 12.77 -6.06 -5.58
C LEU A 131 11.52 -6.69 -6.22
N ASN A 132 10.47 -5.90 -6.42
CA ASN A 132 9.26 -6.37 -7.11
C ASN A 132 9.56 -6.74 -8.56
N LEU A 133 10.35 -5.92 -9.27
CA LEU A 133 10.78 -6.20 -10.64
C LEU A 133 11.62 -7.48 -10.69
N GLU A 134 12.57 -7.66 -9.77
CA GLU A 134 13.38 -8.87 -9.67
C GLU A 134 12.52 -10.13 -9.48
N LEU A 135 11.52 -10.09 -8.60
CA LEU A 135 10.58 -11.18 -8.39
C LEU A 135 9.76 -11.49 -9.65
N PHE A 136 9.28 -10.44 -10.33
CA PHE A 136 8.55 -10.56 -11.59
C PHE A 136 9.41 -11.19 -12.69
N GLU A 137 10.63 -10.68 -12.90
CA GLU A 137 11.58 -11.17 -13.89
C GLU A 137 11.95 -12.64 -13.64
N ARG A 138 12.21 -13.02 -12.37
CA ARG A 138 12.48 -14.42 -12.00
C ARG A 138 11.31 -15.33 -12.38
N THR A 139 10.08 -14.88 -12.11
CA THR A 139 8.87 -15.67 -12.36
C THR A 139 8.59 -15.79 -13.88
N THR A 140 8.84 -14.71 -14.62
CA THR A 140 8.71 -14.67 -16.08
C THR A 140 9.77 -15.52 -16.77
N ALA A 141 11.03 -15.45 -16.32
CA ALA A 141 12.13 -16.26 -16.84
C ALA A 141 11.90 -17.76 -16.64
N ALA A 142 11.19 -18.14 -15.57
CA ALA A 142 10.74 -19.53 -15.36
C ALA A 142 9.57 -19.94 -16.28
N GLY A 143 9.08 -19.03 -17.13
CA GLY A 143 7.94 -19.29 -18.01
C GLY A 143 6.61 -19.44 -17.26
N ALA A 144 6.50 -18.95 -16.03
CA ALA A 144 5.34 -19.13 -15.18
C ALA A 144 4.27 -18.05 -15.39
N ILE A 145 4.66 -16.85 -15.79
CA ILE A 145 3.79 -15.74 -16.19
C ILE A 145 3.61 -15.75 -17.71
N ARG A 146 2.45 -15.41 -18.20
CA ARG A 146 2.16 -15.26 -19.63
C ARG A 146 3.05 -14.19 -20.27
N PRO A 147 3.54 -14.39 -21.52
CA PRO A 147 4.58 -13.54 -22.10
C PRO A 147 4.11 -12.15 -22.56
N ASP A 148 2.82 -11.86 -22.57
CA ASP A 148 2.20 -10.59 -22.96
C ASP A 148 1.80 -9.73 -21.76
N VAL A 149 2.33 -10.03 -20.55
CA VAL A 149 2.16 -9.24 -19.32
C VAL A 149 3.47 -8.56 -18.96
N GLU A 150 3.41 -7.28 -18.68
CA GLU A 150 4.51 -6.48 -18.17
C GLU A 150 4.37 -6.22 -16.65
N PHE A 151 5.43 -5.78 -16.02
CA PHE A 151 5.45 -5.52 -14.58
C PHE A 151 4.37 -4.51 -14.14
N GLU A 152 4.13 -3.50 -14.95
CA GLU A 152 3.15 -2.44 -14.71
C GLU A 152 1.71 -2.94 -14.72
N ASP A 153 1.41 -4.01 -15.48
CA ASP A 153 0.10 -4.66 -15.44
C ASP A 153 -0.19 -5.25 -14.06
N ILE A 154 0.83 -5.85 -13.41
CA ILE A 154 0.70 -6.36 -12.03
C ILE A 154 0.36 -5.24 -11.06
N SER A 155 1.03 -4.10 -11.20
CA SER A 155 0.79 -2.91 -10.37
C SER A 155 -0.66 -2.43 -10.51
N MET A 156 -1.15 -2.33 -11.75
CA MET A 156 -2.54 -1.93 -12.04
C MET A 156 -3.56 -2.92 -11.49
N LEU A 157 -3.32 -4.23 -11.60
CA LEU A 157 -4.20 -5.25 -11.05
C LEU A 157 -4.30 -5.14 -9.53
N LEU A 158 -3.18 -4.97 -8.83
CA LEU A 158 -3.16 -4.78 -7.38
C LEU A 158 -3.92 -3.52 -6.96
N GLU A 159 -3.77 -2.42 -7.69
CA GLU A 159 -4.51 -1.19 -7.42
C GLU A 159 -6.02 -1.37 -7.60
N GLN A 160 -6.46 -2.05 -8.67
CA GLN A 160 -7.88 -2.35 -8.88
C GLN A 160 -8.46 -3.18 -7.73
N ILE A 161 -7.73 -4.21 -7.28
CA ILE A 161 -8.14 -5.04 -6.14
C ILE A 161 -8.18 -4.20 -4.86
N ALA A 162 -7.19 -3.32 -4.64
CA ALA A 162 -7.13 -2.46 -3.46
C ALA A 162 -8.28 -1.44 -3.36
N THR A 163 -8.83 -0.98 -4.50
CA THR A 163 -9.98 -0.07 -4.51
C THR A 163 -11.31 -0.74 -4.18
N LEU A 164 -11.37 -2.08 -4.23
CA LEU A 164 -12.58 -2.82 -3.94
C LEU A 164 -12.96 -2.65 -2.46
N GLN A 165 -14.18 -2.17 -2.23
CA GLN A 165 -14.80 -2.05 -0.91
C GLN A 165 -16.28 -2.46 -1.03
N LEU A 166 -16.68 -3.51 -0.32
CA LEU A 166 -18.07 -3.98 -0.30
C LEU A 166 -18.37 -4.68 1.04
N GLY A 167 -19.41 -4.24 1.70
CA GLY A 167 -19.81 -4.75 3.01
C GLY A 167 -18.85 -4.29 4.13
N ASP A 168 -18.66 -5.15 5.12
CA ASP A 168 -17.70 -4.92 6.20
C ASP A 168 -16.25 -5.25 5.77
N GLU A 169 -15.29 -4.99 6.66
CA GLU A 169 -13.87 -5.23 6.40
C GLU A 169 -13.58 -6.71 6.09
N ARG A 170 -14.23 -7.64 6.80
CA ARG A 170 -14.08 -9.08 6.56
C ARG A 170 -14.55 -9.43 5.15
N ARG A 171 -15.73 -8.95 4.76
CA ARG A 171 -16.29 -9.21 3.43
C ARG A 171 -15.44 -8.59 2.32
N THR A 172 -14.95 -7.39 2.51
CA THR A 172 -14.04 -6.72 1.58
C THR A 172 -12.76 -7.55 1.38
N ARG A 173 -12.15 -8.07 2.45
CA ARG A 173 -10.94 -8.92 2.39
C ARG A 173 -11.20 -10.23 1.64
N GLU A 174 -12.32 -10.91 1.94
CA GLU A 174 -12.73 -12.13 1.22
C GLU A 174 -12.88 -11.89 -0.28
N LEU A 175 -13.48 -10.77 -0.67
CA LEU A 175 -13.68 -10.44 -2.08
C LEU A 175 -12.37 -10.08 -2.78
N ARG A 176 -11.47 -9.35 -2.13
CA ARG A 176 -10.15 -9.05 -2.68
C ARG A 176 -9.36 -10.33 -2.96
N GLN A 177 -9.34 -11.27 -2.03
CA GLN A 177 -8.70 -12.59 -2.24
C GLN A 177 -9.37 -13.39 -3.36
N ARG A 178 -10.69 -13.34 -3.46
CA ARG A 178 -11.42 -14.00 -4.54
C ARG A 178 -11.02 -13.44 -5.91
N TYR A 179 -11.00 -12.12 -6.07
CA TYR A 179 -10.65 -11.49 -7.34
C TYR A 179 -9.15 -11.58 -7.64
N LEU A 180 -8.31 -11.57 -6.63
CA LEU A 180 -6.88 -11.88 -6.80
C LEU A 180 -6.70 -13.29 -7.37
N THR A 181 -7.44 -14.28 -6.89
CA THR A 181 -7.36 -15.65 -7.43
C THR A 181 -7.72 -15.68 -8.92
N VAL A 182 -8.79 -14.98 -9.33
CA VAL A 182 -9.16 -14.85 -10.75
C VAL A 182 -8.05 -14.17 -11.56
N ALA A 183 -7.43 -13.11 -11.01
CA ALA A 183 -6.33 -12.42 -11.67
C ALA A 183 -5.09 -13.32 -11.80
N LEU A 184 -4.70 -14.05 -10.75
CA LEU A 184 -3.58 -15.00 -10.78
C LEU A 184 -3.79 -16.10 -11.82
N ASP A 185 -5.01 -16.67 -11.91
CA ASP A 185 -5.33 -17.62 -12.97
C ASP A 185 -5.21 -16.99 -14.36
N GLY A 186 -5.53 -15.70 -14.47
CA GLY A 186 -5.34 -14.88 -15.67
C GLY A 186 -3.88 -14.63 -16.04
N LEU A 187 -2.99 -14.48 -15.07
CA LEU A 187 -1.57 -14.18 -15.24
C LEU A 187 -0.72 -15.42 -15.55
N SER A 188 -1.15 -16.61 -15.09
CA SER A 188 -0.38 -17.84 -15.27
C SER A 188 -0.20 -18.19 -16.75
N ASN A 189 0.95 -18.75 -17.12
CA ASN A 189 1.26 -19.10 -18.51
C ASN A 189 0.49 -20.35 -18.98
N ARG A 190 -0.75 -20.14 -19.46
CA ARG A 190 -1.60 -21.13 -20.09
C ARG A 190 -2.11 -20.58 -21.43
N PRO A 191 -2.55 -21.39 -22.41
CA PRO A 191 -3.13 -20.89 -23.68
C PRO A 191 -4.27 -19.89 -23.42
N ARG A 192 -4.21 -18.69 -24.02
CA ARG A 192 -5.12 -17.58 -23.71
C ARG A 192 -5.36 -16.68 -24.90
N THR A 193 -6.41 -15.85 -24.78
CA THR A 193 -6.60 -14.70 -25.67
C THR A 193 -5.48 -13.68 -25.41
N PRO A 194 -4.79 -13.20 -26.47
CA PRO A 194 -3.80 -12.13 -26.33
C PRO A 194 -4.42 -10.86 -25.70
N LEU A 195 -3.63 -10.17 -24.88
CA LEU A 195 -4.06 -8.92 -24.30
C LEU A 195 -4.13 -7.82 -25.36
N PRO A 196 -5.21 -7.03 -25.42
CA PRO A 196 -5.32 -5.90 -26.35
C PRO A 196 -4.54 -4.69 -25.82
N GLY A 197 -4.00 -3.90 -26.76
CA GLY A 197 -3.31 -2.65 -26.42
C GLY A 197 -1.90 -2.87 -25.88
N ARG A 198 -1.32 -1.82 -25.33
CA ARG A 198 -0.02 -1.82 -24.65
C ARG A 198 -0.20 -1.77 -23.12
N PRO A 199 0.71 -2.32 -22.35
CA PRO A 199 0.73 -2.13 -20.90
C PRO A 199 0.96 -0.64 -20.55
N PRO A 200 0.61 -0.21 -19.33
CA PRO A 200 0.95 1.13 -18.87
C PRO A 200 2.46 1.29 -18.73
N GLY A 201 2.99 2.48 -19.04
CA GLY A 201 4.40 2.78 -18.81
C GLY A 201 4.63 3.28 -17.37
N TRP A 202 5.87 3.13 -16.89
CA TRP A 202 6.26 3.66 -15.58
C TRP A 202 5.96 5.17 -15.43
N GLU A 203 6.17 5.97 -16.47
CA GLU A 203 5.88 7.40 -16.45
C GLU A 203 4.39 7.67 -16.18
N GLU A 204 3.49 6.93 -16.86
CA GLU A 204 2.03 7.04 -16.67
C GLU A 204 1.63 6.71 -15.22
N LEU A 205 2.29 5.75 -14.58
CA LEU A 205 2.03 5.38 -13.19
C LEU A 205 2.61 6.39 -12.20
N SER A 206 3.83 6.88 -12.46
CA SER A 206 4.56 7.77 -11.55
C SER A 206 4.03 9.20 -11.53
N GLU A 207 3.39 9.66 -12.61
CA GLU A 207 2.76 10.99 -12.69
C GLU A 207 1.77 11.25 -11.54
N ARG A 208 1.10 10.23 -11.03
CA ARG A 208 0.17 10.32 -9.89
C ARG A 208 0.83 10.72 -8.57
N TRP A 209 2.14 10.56 -8.47
CA TRP A 209 2.97 10.92 -7.29
C TRP A 209 3.65 12.27 -7.44
N SER A 210 3.59 12.85 -8.63
CA SER A 210 4.13 14.17 -8.89
C SER A 210 3.26 15.22 -8.19
N PRO A 211 3.83 16.21 -7.49
CA PRO A 211 3.05 17.30 -6.93
C PRO A 211 2.31 18.01 -8.08
N PRO A 212 1.07 18.45 -7.89
CA PRO A 212 0.34 19.18 -8.91
C PRO A 212 1.17 20.40 -9.34
N PRO A 213 1.19 20.74 -10.64
CA PRO A 213 1.90 21.90 -11.12
C PRO A 213 1.42 23.14 -10.33
N HIS A 214 2.37 23.90 -9.80
CA HIS A 214 2.09 25.13 -9.05
C HIS A 214 1.31 26.10 -9.97
N GLY A 215 0.01 26.21 -9.81
CA GLY A 215 -0.76 27.22 -10.56
C GLY A 215 -2.25 27.02 -10.71
N GLU A 216 -2.83 25.86 -10.55
CA GLU A 216 -4.28 25.72 -10.71
C GLU A 216 -5.00 25.45 -9.40
N ARG A 217 -5.34 26.56 -8.70
CA ARG A 217 -6.39 26.51 -7.68
C ARG A 217 -7.69 26.16 -8.40
N HIS A 218 -8.20 24.98 -8.17
CA HIS A 218 -9.54 24.60 -8.64
C HIS A 218 -10.54 25.68 -8.14
N PRO A 219 -11.27 26.37 -9.02
CA PRO A 219 -12.27 27.34 -8.58
C PRO A 219 -13.32 26.56 -7.79
N ALA A 220 -13.51 26.96 -6.54
CA ALA A 220 -14.61 26.48 -5.70
C ALA A 220 -15.90 26.57 -6.51
N ARG A 221 -16.59 25.44 -6.71
CA ARG A 221 -17.94 25.43 -7.31
C ARG A 221 -18.81 26.32 -6.46
N GLY A 222 -19.12 27.48 -6.99
CA GLY A 222 -20.04 28.43 -6.40
C GLY A 222 -21.36 27.73 -6.10
N ARG A 223 -21.78 27.81 -4.83
CA ARG A 223 -23.16 27.56 -4.46
C ARG A 223 -23.99 28.64 -5.15
N ASP A 224 -24.66 28.28 -6.22
CA ASP A 224 -25.74 29.08 -6.77
C ASP A 224 -26.88 29.08 -5.73
N ARG A 225 -26.97 30.18 -4.95
CA ARG A 225 -28.17 30.59 -4.26
C ARG A 225 -28.81 31.59 -5.21
N ASP A 226 -29.93 31.19 -5.78
CA ASP A 226 -31.09 32.07 -5.95
C ASP A 226 -32.10 31.47 -6.95
N ARG A 227 -33.23 31.25 -6.42
CA ARG A 227 -34.65 31.41 -6.78
C ARG A 227 -35.47 30.14 -6.70
#